data_0eb1c7a486b6c59442899dfd2fe5948d
#
_entry.id   0eb1c7a486b6c59442899dfd2fe5948d
#
_cell.length_a   1.000
_cell.length_b   1.000
_cell.length_c   1.000
_cell.angle_alpha   90.00
_cell.angle_beta   90.00
_cell.angle_gamma   90.00
#
_symmetry.space_group_name_H-M   'P 1'
#
loop_
_entity.id
_entity.type
_entity.pdbx_description
1 polymer ?
#
loop_
_entity_poly.entity_id
_entity_poly.type
_entity_poly.pdbx_seq_one_letter_code
_entity_poly.pdbx_strand_id
1 'polypeptide(L)'
;MAASVAIYRVWQEKFPQLKPEVMAGHSLGEYSALVCAGVLDFQDAIKLVELRGKLMQQAVPEGTGAMYAIIALDNEAIINACKQAEEGEVVS
;
A
#
# COMPACT_ATOMS: atom_id res chain seq x y z
N MET A 1 4.47 5.74 -5.77
CA MET A 1 3.21 6.33 -6.29
C MET A 1 3.39 7.13 -7.57
N ALA A 2 4.30 8.07 -7.63
CA ALA A 2 4.48 8.94 -8.81
C ALA A 2 4.77 8.15 -10.09
N ALA A 3 5.67 7.17 -10.04
CA ALA A 3 5.98 6.32 -11.19
C ALA A 3 4.77 5.54 -11.68
N SER A 4 4.00 4.96 -10.78
CA SER A 4 2.79 4.19 -11.13
C SER A 4 1.74 5.07 -11.79
N VAL A 5 1.51 6.26 -11.27
CA VAL A 5 0.56 7.22 -11.84
C VAL A 5 1.03 7.70 -13.22
N ALA A 6 2.32 7.97 -13.37
CA ALA A 6 2.90 8.39 -14.65
C ALA A 6 2.73 7.30 -15.72
N ILE A 7 3.02 6.05 -15.39
CA ILE A 7 2.85 4.91 -16.30
C ILE A 7 1.38 4.77 -16.72
N TYR A 8 0.46 4.89 -15.78
CA TYR A 8 -0.97 4.83 -16.06
C TYR A 8 -1.42 5.95 -17.00
N ARG A 9 -0.95 7.18 -16.78
CA ARG A 9 -1.27 8.33 -17.65
C ARG A 9 -0.76 8.14 -19.06
N VAL A 10 0.44 7.61 -19.24
CA VAL A 10 0.99 7.26 -20.55
C VAL A 10 0.14 6.19 -21.23
N TRP A 11 -0.26 5.17 -20.50
CA TRP A 11 -1.15 4.12 -21.00
C TRP A 11 -2.49 4.69 -21.46
N GLN A 12 -3.08 5.61 -20.70
CA GLN A 12 -4.33 6.28 -21.10
C GLN A 12 -4.20 7.07 -22.39
N GLU A 13 -3.07 7.77 -22.58
CA GLU A 13 -2.81 8.52 -23.82
C GLU A 13 -2.69 7.60 -25.02
N LYS A 14 -2.03 6.47 -24.87
CA LYS A 14 -1.86 5.48 -25.95
C LYS A 14 -3.11 4.68 -26.26
N PHE A 15 -3.90 4.41 -25.26
CA PHE A 15 -5.08 3.55 -25.37
C PHE A 15 -6.32 4.22 -24.74
N PRO A 16 -6.77 5.37 -25.27
CA PRO A 16 -7.84 6.13 -24.64
C PRO A 16 -9.19 5.43 -24.62
N GLN A 17 -9.36 4.38 -25.42
CA GLN A 17 -10.59 3.57 -25.50
C GLN A 17 -10.62 2.43 -24.49
N LEU A 18 -9.47 2.08 -23.92
CA LEU A 18 -9.35 1.01 -22.93
C LEU A 18 -9.44 1.61 -21.54
N LYS A 19 -10.47 1.23 -20.79
CA LYS A 19 -10.66 1.66 -19.40
C LYS A 19 -10.69 0.44 -18.50
N PRO A 20 -9.90 0.42 -17.42
CA PRO A 20 -10.00 -0.66 -16.45
C PRO A 20 -11.35 -0.60 -15.74
N GLU A 21 -11.97 -1.74 -15.51
CA GLU A 21 -13.21 -1.84 -14.75
C GLU A 21 -12.96 -1.73 -13.26
N VAL A 22 -11.83 -2.22 -12.79
CA VAL A 22 -11.43 -2.24 -11.38
C VAL A 22 -9.97 -1.86 -11.27
N MET A 23 -9.65 -1.06 -10.26
CA MET A 23 -8.30 -0.73 -9.88
C MET A 23 -8.08 -1.12 -8.42
N ALA A 24 -6.97 -1.77 -8.14
CA ALA A 24 -6.62 -2.20 -6.80
C ALA A 24 -5.15 -1.98 -6.52
N GLY A 25 -4.82 -1.81 -5.25
CA GLY A 25 -3.45 -1.66 -4.82
C GLY A 25 -3.29 -2.09 -3.37
N HIS A 26 -2.10 -2.55 -3.04
CA HIS A 26 -1.72 -2.98 -1.71
C HIS A 26 -0.81 -1.93 -1.06
N SER A 27 -1.10 -1.57 0.20
CA SER A 27 -0.32 -0.59 0.95
C SER A 27 -0.23 0.75 0.21
N LEU A 28 0.95 1.23 -0.15
CA LEU A 28 1.14 2.45 -0.94
C LEU A 28 0.40 2.39 -2.29
N GLY A 29 0.30 1.22 -2.89
CA GLY A 29 -0.39 1.01 -4.16
C GLY A 29 -1.89 1.33 -4.12
N GLU A 30 -2.53 1.27 -2.95
CA GLU A 30 -3.92 1.69 -2.78
C GLU A 30 -4.10 3.18 -3.11
N TYR A 31 -3.18 4.02 -2.69
CA TYR A 31 -3.19 5.45 -3.03
C TYR A 31 -2.99 5.68 -4.53
N SER A 32 -2.10 4.91 -5.15
CA SER A 32 -1.91 4.95 -6.60
C SER A 32 -3.20 4.57 -7.34
N ALA A 33 -3.88 3.53 -6.89
CA ALA A 33 -5.15 3.11 -7.48
C ALA A 33 -6.23 4.18 -7.33
N LEU A 34 -6.33 4.82 -6.15
CA LEU A 34 -7.29 5.91 -5.91
C LEU A 34 -7.03 7.12 -6.80
N VAL A 35 -5.77 7.49 -7.01
CA VAL A 35 -5.41 8.58 -7.92
C VAL A 35 -5.75 8.22 -9.36
N CYS A 36 -5.38 7.02 -9.80
CA CYS A 36 -5.66 6.56 -11.16
C CYS A 36 -7.17 6.44 -11.44
N ALA A 37 -7.94 6.06 -10.44
CA ALA A 37 -9.40 5.98 -10.53
C ALA A 37 -10.10 7.36 -10.49
N GLY A 38 -9.37 8.45 -10.23
CA GLY A 38 -9.94 9.79 -10.16
C GLY A 38 -10.63 10.11 -8.84
N VAL A 39 -10.50 9.26 -7.82
CA VAL A 39 -11.11 9.46 -6.50
C VAL A 39 -10.30 10.44 -5.66
N LEU A 40 -8.98 10.44 -5.82
CA LEU A 40 -8.04 11.25 -5.05
C LEU A 40 -7.18 12.07 -6.00
N ASP A 41 -7.06 13.37 -5.74
CA ASP A 41 -6.17 14.24 -6.50
C ASP A 41 -4.70 13.89 -6.24
N PHE A 42 -3.87 13.92 -7.28
CA PHE A 42 -2.46 13.52 -7.19
C PHE A 42 -1.68 14.36 -6.17
N GLN A 43 -1.89 15.66 -6.13
CA GLN A 43 -1.17 16.54 -5.19
C GLN A 43 -1.60 16.27 -3.75
N ASP A 44 -2.89 16.05 -3.52
CA ASP A 44 -3.41 15.69 -2.19
C ASP A 44 -2.90 14.30 -1.78
N ALA A 45 -2.83 13.37 -2.71
CA ALA A 45 -2.29 12.03 -2.47
C ALA A 45 -0.82 12.07 -2.06
N ILE A 46 0.00 12.93 -2.67
CA ILE A 46 1.40 13.08 -2.30
C ILE A 46 1.54 13.54 -0.85
N LYS A 47 0.76 14.53 -0.45
CA LYS A 47 0.75 15.03 0.93
C LYS A 47 0.31 13.97 1.92
N LEU A 48 -0.72 13.23 1.57
CA LEU A 48 -1.27 12.16 2.40
C LEU A 48 -0.27 11.01 2.57
N VAL A 49 0.39 10.61 1.50
CA VAL A 49 1.42 9.56 1.50
C VAL A 49 2.65 9.98 2.31
N GLU A 50 3.06 11.24 2.21
CA GLU A 50 4.14 11.78 3.03
C GLU A 50 3.78 11.73 4.51
N LEU A 51 2.58 12.17 4.88
CA LEU A 51 2.08 12.10 6.25
C LEU A 51 2.02 10.65 6.74
N ARG A 52 1.50 9.74 5.92
CA ARG A 52 1.46 8.31 6.24
C ARG A 52 2.87 7.78 6.55
N GLY A 53 3.86 8.10 5.72
CA GLY A 53 5.24 7.68 5.93
C GLY A 53 5.81 8.18 7.26
N LYS A 54 5.57 9.44 7.58
CA LYS A 54 5.98 10.03 8.87
C LYS A 54 5.32 9.37 10.07
N LEU A 55 4.01 9.13 9.99
CA LEU A 55 3.26 8.48 11.06
C LEU A 55 3.70 7.04 11.27
N MET A 56 3.95 6.30 10.21
CA MET A 56 4.48 4.93 10.29
C MET A 56 5.86 4.90 10.94
N GLN A 57 6.73 5.86 10.62
CA GLN A 57 8.05 5.97 11.21
C GLN A 57 7.99 6.31 12.70
N GLN A 58 7.02 7.13 13.10
CA GLN A 58 6.84 7.55 14.49
C GLN A 58 6.12 6.51 15.36
N ALA A 59 5.34 5.62 14.75
CA ALA A 59 4.53 4.64 15.46
C ALA A 59 5.37 3.64 16.25
N VAL A 60 6.56 3.33 15.74
CA VAL A 60 7.50 2.40 16.40
C VAL A 60 8.90 3.00 16.35
N PRO A 61 9.69 2.94 17.44
CA PRO A 61 11.07 3.40 17.44
C PRO A 61 11.88 2.71 16.33
N GLU A 62 12.79 3.45 15.71
CA GLU A 62 13.63 2.93 14.64
C GLU A 62 14.40 1.69 15.10
N GLY A 63 14.38 0.63 14.28
CA GLY A 63 15.07 -0.61 14.59
C GLY A 63 14.32 -1.60 15.49
N THR A 64 13.13 -1.25 16.01
CA THR A 64 12.36 -2.13 16.89
C THR A 64 11.17 -2.81 16.21
N GLY A 65 10.70 -2.28 15.08
CA GLY A 65 9.63 -2.86 14.30
C GLY A 65 10.16 -3.53 13.04
N ALA A 66 9.40 -4.48 12.50
CA ALA A 66 9.68 -5.12 11.24
C ALA A 66 8.40 -5.49 10.52
N MET A 67 8.45 -5.53 9.20
CA MET A 67 7.34 -5.95 8.36
C MET A 67 7.85 -6.90 7.28
N TYR A 68 7.18 -8.03 7.14
CA TYR A 68 7.53 -9.05 6.16
C TYR A 68 6.31 -9.44 5.35
N ALA A 69 6.51 -9.62 4.05
CA ALA A 69 5.48 -10.18 3.18
C ALA A 69 5.54 -11.71 3.26
N ILE A 70 4.43 -12.31 3.66
CA ILE A 70 4.30 -13.77 3.72
C ILE A 70 3.70 -14.26 2.41
N ILE A 71 4.39 -15.18 1.76
CA ILE A 71 4.00 -15.70 0.45
C ILE A 71 3.71 -17.20 0.58
N ALA A 72 2.63 -17.64 -0.07
CA ALA A 72 2.26 -19.05 -0.21
C ALA A 72 1.87 -19.78 1.09
N LEU A 73 1.49 -19.06 2.15
CA LEU A 73 0.86 -19.64 3.33
C LEU A 73 -0.62 -19.23 3.41
N ASP A 74 -1.46 -20.09 3.95
CA ASP A 74 -2.85 -19.74 4.20
C ASP A 74 -2.98 -18.80 5.41
N ASN A 75 -4.12 -18.12 5.50
CA ASN A 75 -4.36 -17.12 6.54
C ASN A 75 -4.36 -17.74 7.94
N GLU A 76 -4.88 -18.93 8.08
CA GLU A 76 -4.95 -19.64 9.38
C GLU A 76 -3.54 -19.94 9.91
N ALA A 77 -2.65 -20.44 9.06
CA ALA A 77 -1.25 -20.70 9.42
C ALA A 77 -0.53 -19.41 9.83
N ILE A 78 -0.77 -18.30 9.13
CA ILE A 78 -0.19 -16.99 9.45
C ILE A 78 -0.70 -16.48 10.79
N ILE A 79 -2.01 -16.56 11.05
CA ILE A 79 -2.62 -16.14 12.31
C ILE A 79 -2.06 -16.94 13.49
N ASN A 80 -1.93 -18.26 13.32
CA ASN A 80 -1.37 -19.13 14.35
C ASN A 80 0.10 -18.80 14.63
N ALA A 81 0.89 -18.55 13.60
CA ALA A 81 2.29 -18.15 13.75
C ALA A 81 2.41 -16.81 14.49
N CYS A 82 1.56 -15.83 14.16
CA CYS A 82 1.52 -14.55 14.86
C CYS A 82 1.19 -14.74 16.35
N LYS A 83 0.19 -15.54 16.67
CA LYS A 83 -0.18 -15.83 18.06
C LYS A 83 0.94 -16.50 18.84
N GLN A 84 1.69 -17.40 18.23
CA GLN A 84 2.84 -18.04 18.86
C GLN A 84 4.01 -17.07 19.08
N ALA A 85 4.17 -16.10 18.17
CA ALA A 85 5.24 -15.10 18.25
C ALA A 85 4.94 -13.95 19.22
N GLU A 86 3.67 -13.79 19.60
CA GLU A 86 3.29 -12.78 20.60
C GLU A 86 3.88 -13.13 21.96
N GLU A 87 4.77 -12.31 22.45
CA GLU A 87 5.36 -12.40 23.79
C GLU A 87 5.11 -11.10 24.56
N GLY A 88 3.85 -10.67 24.60
CA GLY A 88 3.45 -9.40 25.18
C GLY A 88 3.59 -8.20 24.24
N GLU A 89 3.90 -8.45 22.97
CA GLU A 89 4.00 -7.44 21.92
C GLU A 89 2.97 -7.69 20.81
N VAL A 90 2.78 -6.70 19.94
CA VAL A 90 1.82 -6.79 18.85
C VAL A 90 2.45 -7.47 17.63
N VAL A 91 1.88 -8.59 17.22
CA VAL A 91 2.22 -9.30 15.99
C VAL A 91 0.92 -9.52 15.20
N SER A 92 0.86 -8.99 13.98
CA SER A 92 -0.35 -9.06 13.13
C SER A 92 -0.02 -9.17 11.64
#